data_7282679b0322a6e4e8bef6badf0a9c52
#
_entry.id   7282679b0322a6e4e8bef6badf0a9c52
#
_cell.length_a   1.000
_cell.length_b   1.000
_cell.length_c   1.000
_cell.angle_alpha   90.00
_cell.angle_beta   90.00
_cell.angle_gamma   90.00
#
_symmetry.space_group_name_H-M   'P 1'
#
loop_
_entity.id
_entity.type
_entity.pdbx_description
1 polymer ?
#
loop_
_entity_poly.entity_id
_entity_poly.type
_entity_poly.pdbx_seq_one_letter_code
_entity_poly.pdbx_strand_id
1 'polypeptide(L)'
;MPYPEPLVKEDVMSKMIFVNLPVRDLAASTAFYIALGGTVNPQFSDEQATSLMFSEAIGVMLLTHDRYRQFTQRPIGDARRESQAMIALSVDSRDAVDATLAGATAAGGRADPNPVQDHGFMFNRSVEDPDGNVWEIMWMDAAAMAPPPEGA
;
A
#
# COMPACT_ATOMS: atom_id res chain seq x y z
N MET A 1 29.36 -37.45 -6.72
CA MET A 1 29.31 -36.24 -5.92
C MET A 1 27.90 -35.81 -5.72
N PRO A 2 27.40 -35.78 -4.50
CA PRO A 2 26.05 -35.25 -4.31
C PRO A 2 26.02 -33.81 -4.71
N TYR A 3 24.95 -33.40 -5.39
CA TYR A 3 24.70 -32.00 -5.66
C TYR A 3 24.56 -31.26 -4.33
N PRO A 4 25.04 -30.04 -4.22
CA PRO A 4 24.76 -29.24 -3.02
C PRO A 4 23.25 -29.21 -2.81
N GLU A 5 22.83 -29.38 -1.59
CA GLU A 5 21.41 -29.28 -1.26
C GLU A 5 20.91 -27.93 -1.76
N PRO A 6 19.69 -27.88 -2.33
CA PRO A 6 19.13 -26.60 -2.73
C PRO A 6 19.06 -25.69 -1.50
N LEU A 7 19.42 -24.43 -1.72
CA LEU A 7 19.26 -23.41 -0.69
C LEU A 7 17.89 -23.56 -0.04
N VAL A 8 17.88 -23.60 1.28
CA VAL A 8 16.64 -23.72 2.05
C VAL A 8 15.74 -22.58 1.61
N LYS A 9 14.43 -22.80 1.49
CA LYS A 9 13.47 -21.76 1.09
C LYS A 9 13.59 -20.48 1.89
N GLU A 10 14.07 -20.56 3.13
CA GLU A 10 14.33 -19.45 4.02
C GLU A 10 15.42 -18.51 3.51
N ASP A 11 16.35 -19.00 2.67
CA ASP A 11 17.43 -18.18 2.08
C ASP A 11 17.01 -17.52 0.78
N VAL A 12 15.83 -17.84 0.25
CA VAL A 12 15.29 -17.25 -0.97
C VAL A 12 14.24 -16.21 -0.58
N MET A 13 14.54 -14.95 -0.84
CA MET A 13 13.60 -13.88 -0.61
C MET A 13 12.41 -14.00 -1.55
N SER A 14 11.19 -14.01 -1.02
CA SER A 14 9.98 -13.86 -1.81
C SER A 14 10.01 -12.52 -2.53
N LYS A 15 9.32 -12.42 -3.67
CA LYS A 15 9.18 -11.14 -4.35
C LYS A 15 8.49 -10.15 -3.43
N MET A 16 8.99 -8.93 -3.43
CA MET A 16 8.47 -7.83 -2.63
C MET A 16 8.03 -6.70 -3.55
N ILE A 17 7.05 -5.94 -3.11
CA ILE A 17 6.65 -4.71 -3.79
C ILE A 17 6.97 -3.54 -2.87
N PHE A 18 7.66 -2.54 -3.41
CA PHE A 18 7.89 -1.25 -2.77
C PHE A 18 7.32 -0.15 -3.65
N VAL A 19 6.32 0.52 -3.15
CA VAL A 19 5.72 1.66 -3.85
C VAL A 19 6.40 2.92 -3.36
N ASN A 20 7.07 3.64 -4.26
CA ASN A 20 7.76 4.88 -3.94
C ASN A 20 6.85 6.06 -4.31
N LEU A 21 6.53 6.90 -3.35
CA LEU A 21 5.61 8.01 -3.52
C LEU A 21 6.27 9.33 -3.13
N PRO A 22 6.18 10.36 -3.98
CA PRO A 22 6.61 11.70 -3.60
C PRO A 22 5.60 12.32 -2.65
N VAL A 23 6.07 12.93 -1.57
CA VAL A 23 5.20 13.57 -0.58
C VAL A 23 5.66 14.99 -0.29
N ARG A 24 4.67 15.89 -0.09
CA ARG A 24 4.96 17.29 0.25
C ARG A 24 5.34 17.47 1.71
N ASP A 25 4.73 16.68 2.59
CA ASP A 25 4.95 16.73 4.03
C ASP A 25 5.19 15.31 4.54
N LEU A 26 6.45 15.00 4.80
CA LEU A 26 6.84 13.64 5.20
C LEU A 26 6.19 13.21 6.52
N ALA A 27 6.12 14.12 7.50
CA ALA A 27 5.53 13.80 8.80
C ALA A 27 4.02 13.53 8.69
N ALA A 28 3.29 14.36 7.95
CA ALA A 28 1.86 14.18 7.74
C ALA A 28 1.57 12.88 6.99
N SER A 29 2.34 12.58 5.95
CA SER A 29 2.17 11.36 5.17
C SER A 29 2.53 10.12 5.99
N THR A 30 3.58 10.19 6.79
CA THR A 30 3.95 9.07 7.69
C THR A 30 2.80 8.75 8.64
N ALA A 31 2.18 9.76 9.25
CA ALA A 31 1.02 9.54 10.13
C ALA A 31 -0.15 8.86 9.40
N PHE A 32 -0.43 9.29 8.17
CA PHE A 32 -1.47 8.67 7.35
C PHE A 32 -1.16 7.19 7.08
N TYR A 33 0.06 6.87 6.65
CA TYR A 33 0.41 5.50 6.29
C TYR A 33 0.53 4.57 7.49
N ILE A 34 0.87 5.09 8.68
CA ILE A 34 0.74 4.32 9.92
C ILE A 34 -0.73 3.97 10.17
N ALA A 35 -1.62 4.94 10.02
CA ALA A 35 -3.06 4.71 10.18
C ALA A 35 -3.62 3.74 9.13
N LEU A 36 -3.03 3.72 7.93
CA LEU A 36 -3.42 2.78 6.87
C LEU A 36 -2.98 1.34 7.18
N GLY A 37 -2.13 1.12 8.16
CA GLY A 37 -1.67 -0.19 8.58
C GLY A 37 -0.17 -0.43 8.42
N GLY A 38 0.59 0.59 8.04
CA GLY A 38 2.03 0.47 7.86
C GLY A 38 2.80 0.54 9.17
N THR A 39 3.90 -0.18 9.23
CA THR A 39 4.85 -0.12 10.34
C THR A 39 6.16 0.49 9.83
N VAL A 40 6.61 1.55 10.48
CA VAL A 40 7.84 2.24 10.08
C VAL A 40 9.04 1.31 10.26
N ASN A 41 9.89 1.26 9.23
CA ASN A 41 11.20 0.61 9.30
C ASN A 41 12.27 1.70 9.52
N PRO A 42 12.78 1.87 10.76
CA PRO A 42 13.74 2.94 11.06
C PRO A 42 15.06 2.79 10.30
N GLN A 43 15.44 1.57 9.96
CA GLN A 43 16.71 1.30 9.27
C GLN A 43 16.77 1.99 7.90
N PHE A 44 15.62 2.14 7.24
CA PHE A 44 15.52 2.76 5.91
C PHE A 44 14.75 4.09 5.95
N SER A 45 14.73 4.75 7.10
CA SER A 45 14.03 6.03 7.28
C SER A 45 15.01 7.09 7.76
N ASP A 46 14.85 8.31 7.25
CA ASP A 46 15.63 9.49 7.64
C ASP A 46 14.76 10.76 7.45
N GLU A 47 15.38 11.93 7.41
CA GLU A 47 14.63 13.19 7.26
C GLU A 47 14.04 13.40 5.87
N GLN A 48 14.41 12.58 4.88
CA GLN A 48 13.92 12.69 3.50
C GLN A 48 13.13 11.47 3.03
N ALA A 49 13.07 10.43 3.83
CA ALA A 49 12.40 9.19 3.46
C ALA A 49 11.81 8.48 4.67
N THR A 50 10.61 7.93 4.53
CA THR A 50 10.04 7.01 5.50
C THR A 50 9.69 5.71 4.80
N SER A 51 10.26 4.61 5.30
CA SER A 51 9.92 3.26 4.84
C SER A 51 8.89 2.67 5.78
N LEU A 52 7.77 2.20 5.22
CA LEU A 52 6.74 1.50 6.00
C LEU A 52 6.42 0.17 5.34
N MET A 53 6.18 -0.85 6.17
CA MET A 53 5.79 -2.17 5.68
C MET A 53 4.35 -2.47 6.10
N PHE A 54 3.54 -2.92 5.15
CA PHE A 54 2.18 -3.43 5.41
C PHE A 54 2.20 -4.93 5.71
N SER A 55 3.18 -5.63 5.17
CA SER A 55 3.42 -7.04 5.37
C SER A 55 4.90 -7.33 5.15
N GLU A 56 5.30 -8.59 5.23
CA GLU A 56 6.68 -8.99 4.94
C GLU A 56 7.10 -8.69 3.49
N ALA A 57 6.13 -8.57 2.57
CA ALA A 57 6.40 -8.46 1.14
C ALA A 57 5.89 -7.15 0.51
N ILE A 58 5.18 -6.33 1.26
CA ILE A 58 4.54 -5.12 0.71
C ILE A 58 4.97 -3.92 1.53
N GLY A 59 5.64 -2.99 0.87
CA GLY A 59 6.11 -1.77 1.50
C GLY A 59 5.80 -0.53 0.68
N VAL A 60 5.86 0.61 1.35
CA VAL A 60 5.79 1.93 0.73
C VAL A 60 6.98 2.75 1.20
N MET A 61 7.58 3.49 0.27
CA MET A 61 8.62 4.47 0.56
C MET A 61 8.05 5.85 0.31
N LEU A 62 7.93 6.63 1.37
CA LEU A 62 7.54 8.03 1.26
C LEU A 62 8.81 8.85 1.10
N LEU A 63 8.90 9.60 0.02
CA LEU A 63 10.09 10.37 -0.31
C LEU A 63 9.73 11.84 -0.42
N THR A 64 10.52 12.72 0.20
CA THR A 64 10.40 14.15 -0.09
C THR A 64 10.57 14.38 -1.59
N HIS A 65 10.07 15.49 -2.11
CA HIS A 65 10.22 15.81 -3.53
C HIS A 65 11.69 15.87 -3.93
N ASP A 66 12.55 16.42 -3.09
CA ASP A 66 13.99 16.47 -3.39
C ASP A 66 14.61 15.08 -3.48
N ARG A 67 14.24 14.18 -2.58
CA ARG A 67 14.72 12.80 -2.62
C ARG A 67 14.14 12.05 -3.82
N TYR A 68 12.88 12.22 -4.12
CA TYR A 68 12.22 11.56 -5.24
C TYR A 68 12.87 11.94 -6.57
N ARG A 69 13.22 13.21 -6.74
CA ARG A 69 13.89 13.72 -7.95
C ARG A 69 15.27 13.12 -8.20
N GLN A 70 15.88 12.51 -7.18
CA GLN A 70 17.16 11.81 -7.37
C GLN A 70 16.98 10.48 -8.11
N PHE A 71 15.77 9.94 -8.15
CA PHE A 71 15.48 8.64 -8.75
C PHE A 71 14.79 8.72 -10.11
N THR A 72 14.29 9.88 -10.49
CA THR A 72 13.60 10.04 -11.76
C THR A 72 13.89 11.42 -12.36
N GLN A 73 13.94 11.46 -13.69
CA GLN A 73 14.09 12.72 -14.42
C GLN A 73 12.74 13.32 -14.83
N ARG A 74 11.66 12.56 -14.66
CA ARG A 74 10.32 13.05 -15.00
C ARG A 74 9.80 13.99 -13.93
N PRO A 75 9.04 15.03 -14.31
CA PRO A 75 8.41 15.90 -13.32
C PRO A 75 7.48 15.13 -12.39
N ILE A 76 7.41 15.57 -11.15
CA ILE A 76 6.46 15.02 -10.20
C ILE A 76 5.06 15.51 -10.59
N GLY A 77 4.14 14.57 -10.79
CA GLY A 77 2.75 14.88 -11.11
C GLY A 77 1.94 15.30 -9.89
N ASP A 78 0.77 15.84 -10.13
CA ASP A 78 -0.20 16.15 -9.08
C ASP A 78 -1.29 15.09 -9.04
N ALA A 79 -1.22 14.20 -8.06
CA ALA A 79 -2.16 13.09 -7.92
C ALA A 79 -3.59 13.54 -7.61
N ARG A 80 -3.78 14.79 -7.15
CA ARG A 80 -5.12 15.34 -6.94
C ARG A 80 -5.83 15.69 -8.23
N ARG A 81 -5.09 15.89 -9.31
CA ARG A 81 -5.62 16.32 -10.61
C ARG A 81 -5.61 15.23 -11.64
N GLU A 82 -4.64 14.32 -11.58
CA GLU A 82 -4.46 13.27 -12.56
C GLU A 82 -4.18 11.95 -11.86
N SER A 83 -4.86 10.89 -12.31
CA SER A 83 -4.64 9.54 -11.78
C SER A 83 -3.61 8.82 -12.66
N GLN A 84 -2.56 8.28 -12.02
CA GLN A 84 -1.61 7.39 -12.69
C GLN A 84 -1.82 5.95 -12.24
N ALA A 85 -2.24 5.76 -10.99
CA ALA A 85 -2.47 4.43 -10.44
C ALA A 85 -3.46 4.52 -9.28
N MET A 86 -4.18 3.43 -9.09
CA MET A 86 -4.91 3.14 -7.86
C MET A 86 -4.28 1.90 -7.26
N ILE A 87 -3.97 1.93 -5.97
CA ILE A 87 -3.30 0.83 -5.31
C ILE A 87 -4.30 0.17 -4.38
N ALA A 88 -4.57 -1.10 -4.60
CA ALA A 88 -5.51 -1.86 -3.78
C ALA A 88 -4.74 -2.64 -2.72
N LEU A 89 -5.16 -2.50 -1.48
CA LEU A 89 -4.60 -3.19 -0.33
C LEU A 89 -5.71 -3.99 0.34
N SER A 90 -5.48 -5.30 0.50
CA SER A 90 -6.47 -6.18 1.13
C SER A 90 -6.43 -6.10 2.64
N VAL A 91 -7.58 -6.31 3.26
CA VAL A 91 -7.74 -6.46 4.70
C VAL A 91 -8.57 -7.70 4.99
N ASP A 92 -8.58 -8.15 6.26
CA ASP A 92 -9.06 -9.48 6.63
C ASP A 92 -10.57 -9.59 6.76
N SER A 93 -11.31 -8.49 6.81
CA SER A 93 -12.76 -8.51 7.00
C SER A 93 -13.42 -7.24 6.43
N ARG A 94 -14.74 -7.32 6.26
CA ARG A 94 -15.54 -6.14 5.88
C ARG A 94 -15.39 -5.03 6.91
N ASP A 95 -15.47 -5.38 8.19
CA ASP A 95 -15.34 -4.40 9.28
C ASP A 95 -13.97 -3.74 9.28
N ALA A 96 -12.92 -4.47 8.90
CA ALA A 96 -11.57 -3.93 8.80
C ALA A 96 -11.44 -2.88 7.68
N VAL A 97 -12.24 -2.97 6.61
CA VAL A 97 -12.30 -1.93 5.58
C VAL A 97 -12.76 -0.61 6.22
N ASP A 98 -13.89 -0.63 6.91
CA ASP A 98 -14.43 0.58 7.54
C ASP A 98 -13.50 1.13 8.63
N ALA A 99 -12.92 0.26 9.44
CA ALA A 99 -11.98 0.66 10.50
C ALA A 99 -10.72 1.32 9.92
N THR A 100 -10.19 0.76 8.84
CA THR A 100 -9.02 1.34 8.15
C THR A 100 -9.34 2.71 7.58
N LEU A 101 -10.50 2.86 6.94
CA LEU A 101 -10.96 4.14 6.41
C LEU A 101 -11.10 5.20 7.51
N ALA A 102 -11.68 4.81 8.64
CA ALA A 102 -11.86 5.73 9.77
C ALA A 102 -10.53 6.22 10.32
N GLY A 103 -9.57 5.30 10.51
CA GLY A 103 -8.23 5.64 10.98
C GLY A 103 -7.45 6.53 10.01
N ALA A 104 -7.48 6.18 8.73
CA ALA A 104 -6.80 6.93 7.69
C ALA A 104 -7.39 8.34 7.51
N THR A 105 -8.71 8.47 7.60
CA THR A 105 -9.39 9.77 7.51
C THR A 105 -9.03 10.64 8.71
N ALA A 106 -9.01 10.07 9.92
CA ALA A 106 -8.60 10.80 11.12
C ALA A 106 -7.14 11.27 11.06
N ALA A 107 -6.30 10.58 10.28
CA ALA A 107 -4.89 10.91 10.09
C ALA A 107 -4.63 11.78 8.85
N GLY A 108 -5.63 12.43 8.30
CA GLY A 108 -5.47 13.41 7.22
C GLY A 108 -5.88 12.93 5.84
N GLY A 109 -6.41 11.72 5.72
CA GLY A 109 -6.94 11.21 4.46
C GLY A 109 -8.33 11.71 4.14
N ARG A 110 -8.77 11.48 2.89
CA ARG A 110 -10.12 11.80 2.43
C ARG A 110 -10.82 10.50 2.01
N ALA A 111 -11.93 10.19 2.68
CA ALA A 111 -12.67 8.95 2.41
C ALA A 111 -13.45 9.02 1.10
N ASP A 112 -13.51 7.90 0.42
CA ASP A 112 -14.37 7.62 -0.72
C ASP A 112 -14.24 8.60 -1.89
N PRO A 113 -13.00 8.90 -2.36
CA PRO A 113 -12.86 9.66 -3.61
C PRO A 113 -13.47 8.91 -4.80
N ASN A 114 -13.47 7.59 -4.76
CA ASN A 114 -14.12 6.73 -5.75
C ASN A 114 -15.41 6.12 -5.18
N PRO A 115 -16.34 5.69 -6.03
CA PRO A 115 -17.57 5.04 -5.56
C PRO A 115 -17.28 3.79 -4.72
N VAL A 116 -18.02 3.62 -3.64
CA VAL A 116 -17.99 2.40 -2.82
C VAL A 116 -18.50 1.23 -3.67
N GLN A 117 -17.82 0.08 -3.59
CA GLN A 117 -18.23 -1.13 -4.30
C GLN A 117 -18.53 -2.25 -3.30
N ASP A 118 -19.77 -2.68 -3.27
CA ASP A 118 -20.21 -3.77 -2.42
C ASP A 118 -20.90 -4.82 -3.27
N HIS A 119 -20.24 -5.96 -3.44
CA HIS A 119 -20.75 -7.08 -4.22
C HIS A 119 -21.10 -8.28 -3.34
N GLY A 120 -21.19 -8.08 -2.01
CA GLY A 120 -21.42 -9.13 -1.05
C GLY A 120 -20.17 -9.94 -0.73
N PHE A 121 -19.62 -10.62 -1.73
CA PHE A 121 -18.36 -11.38 -1.60
C PHE A 121 -17.12 -10.49 -1.60
N MET A 122 -17.26 -9.24 -1.99
CA MET A 122 -16.19 -8.25 -2.04
C MET A 122 -16.72 -6.89 -1.59
N PHE A 123 -15.97 -6.22 -0.76
CA PHE A 123 -16.27 -4.88 -0.29
C PHE A 123 -15.03 -4.00 -0.46
N ASN A 124 -15.18 -2.87 -1.14
CA ASN A 124 -14.09 -1.99 -1.49
C ASN A 124 -14.49 -0.54 -1.23
N ARG A 125 -13.65 0.16 -0.48
CA ARG A 125 -13.73 1.60 -0.28
C ARG A 125 -12.37 2.21 -0.58
N SER A 126 -12.36 3.46 -1.01
CA SER A 126 -11.12 4.17 -1.30
C SER A 126 -10.84 5.25 -0.26
N VAL A 127 -9.56 5.59 -0.12
CA VAL A 127 -9.10 6.70 0.68
C VAL A 127 -7.96 7.40 -0.04
N GLU A 128 -7.99 8.72 -0.01
CA GLU A 128 -6.97 9.55 -0.62
C GLU A 128 -5.95 9.96 0.44
N ASP A 129 -4.66 9.83 0.12
CA ASP A 129 -3.60 10.27 1.01
C ASP A 129 -3.44 11.80 1.00
N PRO A 130 -2.59 12.39 1.85
CA PRO A 130 -2.43 13.84 1.89
C PRO A 130 -1.98 14.48 0.57
N ASP A 131 -1.36 13.72 -0.33
CA ASP A 131 -0.91 14.21 -1.64
C ASP A 131 -1.88 13.92 -2.78
N GLY A 132 -2.95 13.19 -2.52
CA GLY A 132 -3.96 12.86 -3.52
C GLY A 132 -3.86 11.47 -4.11
N ASN A 133 -2.91 10.64 -3.68
CA ASN A 133 -2.82 9.26 -4.13
C ASN A 133 -4.00 8.46 -3.58
N VAL A 134 -4.60 7.63 -4.42
CA VAL A 134 -5.79 6.87 -4.05
C VAL A 134 -5.43 5.43 -3.73
N TRP A 135 -5.81 5.01 -2.54
CA TRP A 135 -5.70 3.62 -2.10
C TRP A 135 -7.09 3.02 -2.01
N GLU A 136 -7.25 1.83 -2.57
CA GLU A 136 -8.46 1.07 -2.42
C GLU A 136 -8.26 0.02 -1.32
N ILE A 137 -9.07 0.09 -0.29
CA ILE A 137 -9.03 -0.85 0.83
C ILE A 137 -10.12 -1.87 0.60
N MET A 138 -9.73 -3.12 0.44
CA MET A 138 -10.65 -4.14 -0.02
C MET A 138 -10.62 -5.38 0.85
N TRP A 139 -11.79 -5.97 1.02
CA TRP A 139 -11.94 -7.31 1.53
C TRP A 139 -12.63 -8.18 0.50
N MET A 140 -12.20 -9.40 0.39
CA MET A 140 -12.83 -10.39 -0.47
C MET A 140 -12.99 -11.69 0.32
N ASP A 141 -14.15 -12.34 0.19
CA ASP A 141 -14.39 -13.63 0.79
C ASP A 141 -13.34 -14.63 0.28
N ALA A 142 -12.72 -15.36 1.19
CA ALA A 142 -11.67 -16.32 0.84
C ALA A 142 -12.14 -17.38 -0.18
N ALA A 143 -13.42 -17.77 -0.11
CA ALA A 143 -13.99 -18.71 -1.07
C ALA A 143 -14.04 -18.15 -2.49
N ALA A 144 -14.22 -16.83 -2.64
CA ALA A 144 -14.22 -16.18 -3.96
C ALA A 144 -12.81 -16.04 -4.55
N MET A 145 -11.77 -16.11 -3.71
CA MET A 145 -10.38 -16.03 -4.14
C MET A 145 -9.78 -17.41 -4.44
N ALA A 146 -10.49 -18.48 -4.09
CA ALA A 146 -10.00 -19.82 -4.35
C ALA A 146 -9.94 -20.08 -5.86
N PRO A 147 -8.90 -20.80 -6.37
CA PRO A 147 -8.86 -21.18 -7.76
C PRO A 147 -10.05 -22.08 -8.10
N PRO A 148 -10.55 -22.04 -9.35
CA PRO A 148 -11.65 -22.93 -9.75
C PRO A 148 -11.23 -24.39 -9.55
N PRO A 149 -12.18 -25.29 -9.21
CA PRO A 149 -11.86 -26.69 -9.04
C PRO A 149 -11.33 -27.29 -10.36
N GLU A 150 -10.39 -28.23 -10.23
CA GLU A 150 -9.84 -28.91 -11.39
C GLU A 150 -10.95 -29.61 -12.20
N GLY A 151 -10.92 -29.43 -13.49
CA GLY A 151 -11.89 -30.03 -14.40
C GLY A 151 -13.18 -29.22 -14.58
N ALA A 152 -13.24 -28.01 -14.06
CA ALA A 152 -14.37 -27.11 -14.27
C ALA A 152 -14.28 -26.40 -15.62
#